data_51d382a29554543471cb63e5130993b3
#
_entry.id   51d382a29554543471cb63e5130993b3
#
_cell.length_a   1.000
_cell.length_b   1.000
_cell.length_c   1.000
_cell.angle_alpha   90.00
_cell.angle_beta   90.00
_cell.angle_gamma   90.00
#
_symmetry.space_group_name_H-M   'P 1'
#
loop_
_entity.id
_entity.type
_entity.pdbx_description
1 polymer ?
#
loop_
_entity_poly.entity_id
_entity_poly.type
_entity_poly.pdbx_seq_one_letter_code
_entity_poly.pdbx_strand_id
1 'polypeptide(L)'
;MVTLIKANIHRMFKHIFFIPGLVLAAAITFLSMMLAVNVRHSDPYMVQYWHRLVALGIPAFFSLFTPLFVGSEYKNGAIRNKVMAGHSQSRIYTAELIAVVTGTFLMWLAWAGTGAAYILATGGAIGSYYITNSFMILGCSIFYSSIITAFAMRIRKMEIASVISMIFFMFSYFAGLTTFSINMMGDGSKPLAILENLFPLGQWFGIMNEDDAVPFYARIILAVLMAAVVTVVGKLRINKRQLT
;
A
#
# COMPACT_ATOMS: atom_id res chain seq x y z
N MET A 1 -9.89 23.16 -2.08
CA MET A 1 -9.35 21.84 -1.64
C MET A 1 -10.28 20.69 -2.03
N VAL A 2 -11.54 20.71 -1.64
CA VAL A 2 -12.52 19.65 -1.96
C VAL A 2 -12.66 19.40 -3.46
N THR A 3 -12.71 20.44 -4.27
CA THR A 3 -12.80 20.35 -5.74
C THR A 3 -11.60 19.60 -6.36
N LEU A 4 -10.38 19.86 -5.87
CA LEU A 4 -9.16 19.14 -6.31
C LEU A 4 -9.23 17.66 -5.96
N ILE A 5 -9.69 17.34 -4.74
CA ILE A 5 -9.81 15.95 -4.30
C ILE A 5 -10.84 15.21 -5.16
N LYS A 6 -12.02 15.79 -5.38
CA LYS A 6 -13.06 15.19 -6.24
C LYS A 6 -12.55 14.97 -7.67
N ALA A 7 -11.86 15.95 -8.24
CA ALA A 7 -11.29 15.87 -9.58
C ALA A 7 -10.25 14.71 -9.67
N ASN A 8 -9.37 14.60 -8.68
CA ASN A 8 -8.35 13.54 -8.67
C ASN A 8 -8.95 12.16 -8.46
N ILE A 9 -9.94 12.00 -7.57
CA ILE A 9 -10.66 10.73 -7.39
C ILE A 9 -11.39 10.35 -8.68
N HIS A 10 -12.10 11.28 -9.31
CA HIS A 10 -12.78 11.02 -10.58
C HIS A 10 -11.80 10.58 -11.68
N ARG A 11 -10.64 11.25 -11.78
CA ARG A 11 -9.58 10.90 -12.72
C ARG A 11 -9.01 9.50 -12.43
N MET A 12 -8.84 9.15 -11.15
CA MET A 12 -8.38 7.82 -10.75
C MET A 12 -9.32 6.72 -11.24
N PHE A 13 -10.63 6.89 -11.07
CA PHE A 13 -11.61 5.93 -11.57
C PHE A 13 -11.64 5.82 -13.10
N LYS A 14 -11.35 6.92 -13.81
CA LYS A 14 -11.24 6.92 -15.28
C LYS A 14 -9.90 6.41 -15.80
N HIS A 15 -8.93 6.18 -14.93
CA HIS A 15 -7.62 5.69 -15.34
C HIS A 15 -7.70 4.25 -15.81
N ILE A 16 -7.15 3.97 -17.01
CA ILE A 16 -7.27 2.68 -17.70
C ILE A 16 -6.85 1.47 -16.86
N PHE A 17 -5.92 1.65 -15.93
CA PHE A 17 -5.40 0.56 -15.10
C PHE A 17 -6.12 0.38 -13.76
N PHE A 18 -6.92 1.35 -13.30
CA PHE A 18 -7.45 1.31 -11.94
C PHE A 18 -8.57 0.28 -11.77
N ILE A 19 -9.61 0.36 -12.60
CA ILE A 19 -10.74 -0.60 -12.55
C ILE A 19 -10.29 -2.02 -12.88
N PRO A 20 -9.52 -2.27 -13.96
CA PRO A 20 -8.94 -3.60 -14.20
C PRO A 20 -8.10 -4.10 -13.03
N GLY A 21 -7.33 -3.22 -12.37
CA GLY A 21 -6.55 -3.56 -11.18
C GLY A 21 -7.42 -4.04 -10.01
N LEU A 22 -8.54 -3.36 -9.74
CA LEU A 22 -9.51 -3.78 -8.72
C LEU A 22 -10.10 -5.16 -9.02
N VAL A 23 -10.54 -5.37 -10.26
CA VAL A 23 -11.10 -6.66 -10.71
C VAL A 23 -10.04 -7.76 -10.61
N LEU A 24 -8.81 -7.47 -11.03
CA LEU A 24 -7.69 -8.42 -10.95
C LEU A 24 -7.35 -8.78 -9.50
N ALA A 25 -7.33 -7.80 -8.59
CA ALA A 25 -7.09 -8.04 -7.16
C ALA A 25 -8.16 -8.98 -6.56
N ALA A 26 -9.44 -8.74 -6.85
CA ALA A 26 -10.51 -9.62 -6.41
C ALA A 26 -10.39 -11.02 -7.02
N ALA A 27 -10.12 -11.11 -8.33
CA ALA A 27 -9.99 -12.39 -9.03
C ALA A 27 -8.81 -13.23 -8.52
N ILE A 28 -7.62 -12.61 -8.33
CA ILE A 28 -6.45 -13.30 -7.80
C ILE A 28 -6.70 -13.77 -6.37
N THR A 29 -7.37 -12.94 -5.54
CA THR A 29 -7.72 -13.31 -4.17
C THR A 29 -8.68 -14.51 -4.18
N PHE A 30 -9.73 -14.48 -4.97
CA PHE A 30 -10.68 -15.59 -5.09
C PHE A 30 -9.97 -16.88 -5.52
N LEU A 31 -9.16 -16.82 -6.59
CA LEU A 31 -8.42 -17.97 -7.09
C LEU A 31 -7.42 -18.52 -6.07
N SER A 32 -6.71 -17.66 -5.36
CA SER A 32 -5.76 -18.09 -4.33
C SER A 32 -6.45 -18.80 -3.17
N MET A 33 -7.60 -18.32 -2.72
CA MET A 33 -8.40 -18.96 -1.68
C MET A 33 -8.94 -20.32 -2.15
N MET A 34 -9.47 -20.38 -3.37
CA MET A 34 -9.95 -21.62 -3.98
C MET A 34 -8.84 -22.67 -4.10
N LEU A 35 -7.66 -22.28 -4.58
CA LEU A 35 -6.51 -23.18 -4.70
C LEU A 35 -6.00 -23.65 -3.33
N ALA A 36 -5.92 -22.76 -2.35
CA ALA A 36 -5.46 -23.11 -1.01
C ALA A 36 -6.36 -24.16 -0.33
N VAL A 37 -7.67 -24.05 -0.50
CA VAL A 37 -8.64 -25.04 0.04
C VAL A 37 -8.53 -26.38 -0.69
N ASN A 38 -8.43 -26.36 -2.03
CA ASN A 38 -8.43 -27.61 -2.81
C ASN A 38 -7.11 -28.40 -2.72
N VAL A 39 -5.97 -27.72 -2.57
CA VAL A 39 -4.65 -28.39 -2.59
C VAL A 39 -4.26 -28.99 -1.25
N ARG A 40 -4.74 -28.45 -0.12
CA ARG A 40 -4.28 -28.89 1.22
C ARG A 40 -5.37 -29.28 2.21
N HIS A 41 -6.50 -29.79 1.75
CA HIS A 41 -7.54 -30.33 2.63
C HIS A 41 -7.79 -29.47 3.89
N SER A 42 -8.08 -28.15 3.66
CA SER A 42 -8.66 -27.26 4.66
C SER A 42 -7.87 -27.02 5.96
N ASP A 43 -6.53 -26.91 5.89
CA ASP A 43 -5.82 -26.28 7.00
C ASP A 43 -6.14 -24.75 6.98
N PRO A 44 -6.92 -24.24 7.95
CA PRO A 44 -7.32 -22.83 7.98
C PRO A 44 -6.13 -21.86 8.04
N TYR A 45 -5.01 -22.30 8.60
CA TYR A 45 -3.78 -21.53 8.69
C TYR A 45 -3.17 -21.29 7.31
N MET A 46 -3.08 -22.32 6.49
CA MET A 46 -2.53 -22.20 5.13
C MET A 46 -3.40 -21.33 4.23
N VAL A 47 -4.71 -21.42 4.35
CA VAL A 47 -5.64 -20.55 3.59
C VAL A 47 -5.41 -19.09 3.94
N GLN A 48 -5.28 -18.76 5.22
CA GLN A 48 -5.00 -17.40 5.67
C GLN A 48 -3.60 -16.93 5.29
N TYR A 49 -2.61 -17.80 5.28
CA TYR A 49 -1.26 -17.48 4.83
C TYR A 49 -1.25 -17.05 3.35
N TRP A 50 -1.85 -17.85 2.47
CA TRP A 50 -1.96 -17.53 1.05
C TRP A 50 -2.77 -16.27 0.79
N HIS A 51 -3.85 -16.08 1.54
CA HIS A 51 -4.65 -14.85 1.45
C HIS A 51 -3.81 -13.61 1.78
N ARG A 52 -3.04 -13.66 2.87
CA ARG A 52 -2.11 -12.58 3.24
C ARG A 52 -1.02 -12.35 2.20
N LEU A 53 -0.47 -13.41 1.62
CA LEU A 53 0.57 -13.30 0.59
C LEU A 53 0.08 -12.54 -0.64
N VAL A 54 -1.15 -12.78 -1.07
CA VAL A 54 -1.77 -12.07 -2.20
C VAL A 54 -1.92 -10.57 -1.94
N ALA A 55 -2.07 -10.15 -0.69
CA ALA A 55 -2.15 -8.74 -0.34
C ALA A 55 -0.90 -7.92 -0.73
N LEU A 56 0.27 -8.57 -0.92
CA LEU A 56 1.46 -7.92 -1.51
C LEU A 56 1.21 -7.35 -2.92
N GLY A 57 0.21 -7.84 -3.61
CA GLY A 57 -0.25 -7.27 -4.87
C GLY A 57 -0.68 -5.80 -4.75
N ILE A 58 -1.16 -5.36 -3.56
CA ILE A 58 -1.59 -3.97 -3.34
C ILE A 58 -0.40 -3.00 -3.44
N PRO A 59 0.67 -3.10 -2.63
CA PRO A 59 1.83 -2.23 -2.77
C PRO A 59 2.55 -2.41 -4.12
N ALA A 60 2.60 -3.62 -4.69
CA ALA A 60 3.16 -3.85 -6.01
C ALA A 60 2.39 -3.06 -7.10
N PHE A 61 1.06 -3.11 -7.08
CA PHE A 61 0.23 -2.33 -8.00
C PHE A 61 0.47 -0.83 -7.85
N PHE A 62 0.46 -0.31 -6.63
CA PHE A 62 0.67 1.13 -6.39
C PHE A 62 2.09 1.59 -6.68
N SER A 63 3.08 0.71 -6.72
CA SER A 63 4.44 1.04 -7.18
C SER A 63 4.47 1.49 -8.64
N LEU A 64 3.60 0.95 -9.48
CA LEU A 64 3.47 1.31 -10.89
C LEU A 64 2.35 2.33 -11.10
N PHE A 65 1.18 2.09 -10.51
CA PHE A 65 0.01 2.93 -10.72
C PHE A 65 0.21 4.38 -10.27
N THR A 66 0.76 4.60 -9.07
CA THR A 66 0.90 5.96 -8.53
C THR A 66 1.81 6.86 -9.37
N PRO A 67 3.02 6.42 -9.79
CA PRO A 67 3.85 7.21 -10.69
C PRO A 67 3.21 7.47 -12.05
N LEU A 68 2.48 6.50 -12.60
CA LEU A 68 1.76 6.67 -13.87
C LEU A 68 0.62 7.68 -13.71
N PHE A 69 -0.13 7.58 -12.63
CA PHE A 69 -1.27 8.43 -12.31
C PHE A 69 -0.84 9.89 -12.09
N VAL A 70 0.15 10.12 -11.21
CA VAL A 70 0.67 11.46 -10.92
C VAL A 70 1.51 11.99 -12.08
N GLY A 71 2.35 11.16 -12.67
CA GLY A 71 3.23 11.53 -13.78
C GLY A 71 2.48 11.96 -15.04
N SER A 72 1.30 11.39 -15.29
CA SER A 72 0.43 11.83 -16.39
C SER A 72 0.01 13.30 -16.25
N GLU A 73 -0.18 13.80 -15.02
CA GLU A 73 -0.48 15.22 -14.78
C GLU A 73 0.71 16.15 -15.08
N TYR A 74 1.92 15.70 -14.78
CA TYR A 74 3.12 16.43 -15.15
C TYR A 74 3.27 16.50 -16.68
N LYS A 75 3.10 15.37 -17.35
CA LYS A 75 3.22 15.25 -18.80
C LYS A 75 2.19 16.12 -19.54
N ASN A 76 0.95 16.15 -19.05
CA ASN A 76 -0.15 16.91 -19.67
C ASN A 76 -0.21 18.37 -19.19
N GLY A 77 0.74 18.83 -18.36
CA GLY A 77 0.75 20.20 -17.83
C GLY A 77 -0.36 20.51 -16.81
N ALA A 78 -1.13 19.52 -16.38
CA ALA A 78 -2.25 19.71 -15.45
C ALA A 78 -1.79 20.30 -14.11
N ILE A 79 -0.65 19.87 -13.58
CA ILE A 79 -0.07 20.42 -12.34
C ILE A 79 0.27 21.90 -12.53
N ARG A 80 0.86 22.28 -13.67
CA ARG A 80 1.15 23.70 -13.99
C ARG A 80 -0.13 24.53 -14.02
N ASN A 81 -1.18 24.02 -14.66
CA ASN A 81 -2.48 24.71 -14.72
C ASN A 81 -3.11 24.85 -13.33
N LYS A 82 -3.00 23.84 -12.45
CA LYS A 82 -3.47 23.93 -11.06
C LYS A 82 -2.73 25.02 -10.28
N VAL A 83 -1.41 25.17 -10.49
CA VAL A 83 -0.59 26.22 -9.87
C VAL A 83 -0.98 27.61 -10.40
N MET A 84 -1.17 27.77 -11.72
CA MET A 84 -1.61 29.04 -12.32
C MET A 84 -3.02 29.43 -11.85
N ALA A 85 -3.89 28.48 -11.53
CA ALA A 85 -5.20 28.69 -10.92
C ALA A 85 -5.12 29.05 -9.41
N GLY A 86 -3.93 29.30 -8.86
CA GLY A 86 -3.72 29.74 -7.47
C GLY A 86 -3.67 28.62 -6.43
N HIS A 87 -3.59 27.36 -6.84
CA HIS A 87 -3.42 26.26 -5.89
C HIS A 87 -1.95 26.09 -5.49
N SER A 88 -1.66 26.09 -4.19
CA SER A 88 -0.31 25.80 -3.69
C SER A 88 0.08 24.36 -3.98
N GLN A 89 1.37 24.12 -4.24
CA GLN A 89 1.89 22.76 -4.50
C GLN A 89 1.60 21.79 -3.34
N SER A 90 1.60 22.27 -2.09
CA SER A 90 1.21 21.48 -0.92
C SER A 90 -0.25 21.03 -0.97
N ARG A 91 -1.17 21.88 -1.46
CA ARG A 91 -2.58 21.49 -1.65
C ARG A 91 -2.74 20.46 -2.78
N ILE A 92 -1.99 20.62 -3.85
CA ILE A 92 -1.97 19.66 -4.97
C ILE A 92 -1.46 18.32 -4.47
N TYR A 93 -0.30 18.29 -3.78
CA TYR A 93 0.25 17.07 -3.17
C TYR A 93 -0.75 16.36 -2.26
N THR A 94 -1.41 17.12 -1.37
CA THR A 94 -2.39 16.53 -0.45
C THR A 94 -3.58 15.94 -1.20
N ALA A 95 -4.04 16.59 -2.27
CA ALA A 95 -5.16 16.08 -3.07
C ALA A 95 -4.79 14.81 -3.85
N GLU A 96 -3.54 14.71 -4.37
CA GLU A 96 -3.02 13.50 -5.00
C GLU A 96 -2.89 12.36 -3.98
N LEU A 97 -2.31 12.65 -2.81
CA LEU A 97 -2.16 11.67 -1.74
C LEU A 97 -3.52 11.10 -1.29
N ILE A 98 -4.52 11.96 -1.09
CA ILE A 98 -5.88 11.51 -0.71
C ILE A 98 -6.47 10.61 -1.80
N ALA A 99 -6.30 10.95 -3.08
CA ALA A 99 -6.78 10.11 -4.17
C ALA A 99 -6.10 8.73 -4.16
N VAL A 100 -4.76 8.69 -4.00
CA VAL A 100 -4.00 7.43 -3.94
C VAL A 100 -4.40 6.61 -2.72
N VAL A 101 -4.54 7.23 -1.53
CA VAL A 101 -4.98 6.53 -0.31
C VAL A 101 -6.41 5.99 -0.46
N THR A 102 -7.31 6.75 -1.11
CA THR A 102 -8.65 6.25 -1.43
C THR A 102 -8.57 5.03 -2.36
N GLY A 103 -7.71 5.07 -3.38
CA GLY A 103 -7.47 3.93 -4.25
C GLY A 103 -6.91 2.71 -3.51
N THR A 104 -5.96 2.93 -2.61
CA THR A 104 -5.40 1.88 -1.75
C THR A 104 -6.48 1.25 -0.87
N PHE A 105 -7.34 2.06 -0.28
CA PHE A 105 -8.47 1.57 0.52
C PHE A 105 -9.44 0.73 -0.31
N LEU A 106 -9.78 1.16 -1.53
CA LEU A 106 -10.66 0.39 -2.42
C LEU A 106 -10.02 -0.94 -2.86
N MET A 107 -8.72 -0.95 -3.14
CA MET A 107 -7.99 -2.17 -3.48
C MET A 107 -7.93 -3.13 -2.29
N TRP A 108 -7.68 -2.61 -1.09
CA TRP A 108 -7.75 -3.37 0.14
C TRP A 108 -9.16 -3.94 0.38
N LEU A 109 -10.20 -3.14 0.13
CA LEU A 109 -11.59 -3.59 0.28
C LEU A 109 -11.93 -4.70 -0.73
N ALA A 110 -11.44 -4.61 -1.96
CA ALA A 110 -11.59 -5.65 -2.97
C ALA A 110 -10.92 -6.96 -2.51
N TRP A 111 -9.70 -6.87 -2.00
CA TRP A 111 -8.95 -8.02 -1.46
C TRP A 111 -9.62 -8.59 -0.20
N ALA A 112 -9.82 -7.79 0.85
CA ALA A 112 -10.38 -8.24 2.11
C ALA A 112 -11.85 -8.67 1.96
N GLY A 113 -12.65 -7.94 1.19
CA GLY A 113 -14.04 -8.27 0.93
C GLY A 113 -14.22 -9.59 0.18
N THR A 114 -13.39 -9.85 -0.84
CA THR A 114 -13.41 -11.13 -1.57
C THR A 114 -13.00 -12.29 -0.66
N GLY A 115 -11.96 -12.12 0.17
CA GLY A 115 -11.57 -13.15 1.13
C GLY A 115 -12.65 -13.45 2.16
N ALA A 116 -13.27 -12.40 2.74
CA ALA A 116 -14.37 -12.55 3.68
C ALA A 116 -15.59 -13.23 3.03
N ALA A 117 -15.96 -12.82 1.82
CA ALA A 117 -17.06 -13.43 1.07
C ALA A 117 -16.81 -14.92 0.79
N TYR A 118 -15.56 -15.29 0.44
CA TYR A 118 -15.18 -16.68 0.23
C TYR A 118 -15.30 -17.52 1.51
N ILE A 119 -14.79 -17.00 2.65
CA ILE A 119 -14.87 -17.69 3.96
C ILE A 119 -16.34 -17.96 4.31
N LEU A 120 -17.21 -16.95 4.19
CA LEU A 120 -18.63 -17.08 4.49
C LEU A 120 -19.35 -18.05 3.53
N ALA A 121 -19.03 -18.00 2.24
CA ALA A 121 -19.63 -18.88 1.22
C ALA A 121 -19.25 -20.37 1.44
N THR A 122 -18.08 -20.64 2.05
CA THR A 122 -17.64 -22.00 2.40
C THR A 122 -18.10 -22.46 3.78
N GLY A 123 -18.98 -21.69 4.45
CA GLY A 123 -19.51 -22.03 5.78
C GLY A 123 -18.57 -21.73 6.94
N GLY A 124 -17.46 -21.01 6.70
CA GLY A 124 -16.53 -20.56 7.73
C GLY A 124 -17.04 -19.29 8.45
N ALA A 125 -16.42 -18.98 9.60
CA ALA A 125 -16.66 -17.76 10.36
C ALA A 125 -15.48 -16.79 10.22
N ILE A 126 -15.79 -15.49 10.13
CA ILE A 126 -14.76 -14.45 10.13
C ILE A 126 -14.26 -14.26 11.57
N GLY A 127 -13.08 -14.79 11.87
CA GLY A 127 -12.45 -14.64 13.18
C GLY A 127 -11.83 -13.23 13.40
N SER A 128 -11.61 -12.89 14.68
CA SER A 128 -10.92 -11.64 15.06
C SER A 128 -9.53 -11.50 14.42
N TYR A 129 -8.83 -12.61 14.27
CA TYR A 129 -7.52 -12.68 13.62
C TYR A 129 -7.55 -12.21 12.15
N TYR A 130 -8.56 -12.61 11.38
CA TYR A 130 -8.74 -12.14 10.00
C TYR A 130 -8.94 -10.62 9.94
N ILE A 131 -9.82 -10.10 10.80
CA ILE A 131 -10.13 -8.67 10.86
C ILE A 131 -8.87 -7.87 11.22
N THR A 132 -8.18 -8.28 12.28
CA THR A 132 -6.96 -7.66 12.79
C THR A 132 -5.89 -7.56 11.71
N ASN A 133 -5.56 -8.68 11.06
CA ASN A 133 -4.54 -8.73 10.01
C ASN A 133 -4.94 -7.90 8.78
N SER A 134 -6.22 -7.89 8.42
CA SER A 134 -6.70 -7.07 7.30
C SER A 134 -6.48 -5.57 7.55
N PHE A 135 -6.75 -5.09 8.77
CA PHE A 135 -6.50 -3.68 9.11
C PHE A 135 -5.01 -3.34 9.21
N MET A 136 -4.15 -4.27 9.66
CA MET A 136 -2.70 -4.09 9.64
C MET A 136 -2.19 -3.95 8.20
N ILE A 137 -2.64 -4.80 7.29
CA ILE A 137 -2.29 -4.74 5.86
C ILE A 137 -2.76 -3.41 5.25
N LEU A 138 -3.93 -2.90 5.64
CA LEU A 138 -4.37 -1.56 5.23
C LEU A 138 -3.40 -0.48 5.70
N GLY A 139 -3.02 -0.50 6.98
CA GLY A 139 -2.06 0.46 7.55
C GLY A 139 -0.72 0.46 6.81
N CYS A 140 -0.14 -0.72 6.60
CA CYS A 140 1.11 -0.89 5.85
C CYS A 140 0.98 -0.40 4.39
N SER A 141 -0.16 -0.69 3.74
CA SER A 141 -0.43 -0.27 2.37
C SER A 141 -0.59 1.24 2.23
N ILE A 142 -1.22 1.91 3.21
CA ILE A 142 -1.34 3.38 3.26
C ILE A 142 0.04 4.00 3.49
N PHE A 143 0.83 3.46 4.41
CA PHE A 143 2.20 3.93 4.64
C PHE A 143 3.04 3.81 3.36
N TYR A 144 3.00 2.66 2.71
CA TYR A 144 3.68 2.42 1.45
C TYR A 144 3.25 3.41 0.35
N SER A 145 1.94 3.56 0.15
CA SER A 145 1.36 4.46 -0.85
C SER A 145 1.75 5.92 -0.62
N SER A 146 1.92 6.33 0.65
CA SER A 146 2.39 7.68 1.01
C SER A 146 3.81 7.92 0.55
N ILE A 147 4.71 6.93 0.68
CA ILE A 147 6.10 7.01 0.19
C ILE A 147 6.12 7.13 -1.33
N ILE A 148 5.39 6.26 -2.02
CA ILE A 148 5.36 6.27 -3.49
C ILE A 148 4.77 7.57 -4.04
N THR A 149 3.74 8.12 -3.39
CA THR A 149 3.18 9.44 -3.76
C THR A 149 4.23 10.54 -3.60
N ALA A 150 5.04 10.51 -2.52
CA ALA A 150 6.12 11.46 -2.34
C ALA A 150 7.19 11.34 -3.44
N PHE A 151 7.54 10.13 -3.87
CA PHE A 151 8.45 9.91 -5.00
C PHE A 151 7.85 10.43 -6.32
N ALA A 152 6.60 10.08 -6.62
CA ALA A 152 5.91 10.47 -7.84
C ALA A 152 5.77 11.99 -7.97
N MET A 153 5.48 12.69 -6.87
CA MET A 153 5.40 14.15 -6.84
C MET A 153 6.75 14.84 -6.93
N ARG A 154 7.83 14.18 -6.52
CA ARG A 154 9.20 14.73 -6.58
C ARG A 154 9.86 14.53 -7.93
N ILE A 155 9.61 13.40 -8.57
CA ILE A 155 10.23 12.99 -9.83
C ILE A 155 9.25 13.29 -10.96
N ARG A 156 9.51 14.38 -11.71
CA ARG A 156 8.61 14.87 -12.79
C ARG A 156 8.49 13.90 -13.97
N LYS A 157 9.53 13.06 -14.19
CA LYS A 157 9.55 12.07 -15.28
C LYS A 157 8.87 10.78 -14.79
N MET A 158 7.75 10.44 -15.41
CA MET A 158 6.90 9.31 -15.06
C MET A 158 7.68 7.99 -15.09
N GLU A 159 8.52 7.80 -16.11
CA GLU A 159 9.29 6.59 -16.32
C GLU A 159 10.31 6.37 -15.18
N ILE A 160 11.04 7.43 -14.80
CA ILE A 160 12.02 7.40 -13.71
C ILE A 160 11.33 7.17 -12.36
N ALA A 161 10.19 7.83 -12.13
CA ALA A 161 9.42 7.65 -10.92
C ALA A 161 8.91 6.21 -10.76
N SER A 162 8.46 5.58 -11.86
CA SER A 162 8.02 4.19 -11.88
C SER A 162 9.15 3.22 -11.55
N VAL A 163 10.31 3.41 -12.18
CA VAL A 163 11.50 2.56 -11.93
C VAL A 163 11.95 2.67 -10.46
N ILE A 164 12.06 3.90 -9.92
CA ILE A 164 12.47 4.11 -8.53
C ILE A 164 11.44 3.51 -7.56
N SER A 165 10.16 3.65 -7.84
CA SER A 165 9.10 3.06 -7.02
C SER A 165 9.13 1.53 -7.02
N MET A 166 9.44 0.92 -8.17
CA MET A 166 9.58 -0.52 -8.30
C MET A 166 10.84 -1.05 -7.61
N ILE A 167 11.96 -0.33 -7.73
CA ILE A 167 13.21 -0.64 -6.98
C ILE A 167 12.94 -0.55 -5.47
N PHE A 168 12.21 0.48 -5.01
CA PHE A 168 11.85 0.60 -3.60
C PHE A 168 10.93 -0.54 -3.14
N PHE A 169 10.00 -0.99 -3.99
CA PHE A 169 9.17 -2.16 -3.70
C PHE A 169 10.04 -3.40 -3.50
N MET A 170 10.91 -3.70 -4.46
CA MET A 170 11.80 -4.87 -4.40
C MET A 170 12.73 -4.81 -3.18
N PHE A 171 13.32 -3.63 -2.93
CA PHE A 171 14.16 -3.44 -1.75
C PHE A 171 13.40 -3.69 -0.44
N SER A 172 12.21 -3.09 -0.28
CA SER A 172 11.39 -3.30 0.90
C SER A 172 10.92 -4.75 1.06
N TYR A 173 10.62 -5.42 -0.07
CA TYR A 173 10.23 -6.82 -0.09
C TYR A 173 11.37 -7.72 0.40
N PHE A 174 12.56 -7.59 -0.20
CA PHE A 174 13.71 -8.41 0.20
C PHE A 174 14.19 -8.09 1.62
N ALA A 175 14.17 -6.83 2.02
CA ALA A 175 14.50 -6.46 3.40
C ALA A 175 13.52 -7.12 4.39
N GLY A 176 12.22 -7.06 4.13
CA GLY A 176 11.21 -7.72 4.97
C GLY A 176 11.33 -9.24 4.97
N LEU A 177 11.56 -9.85 3.82
CA LEU A 177 11.77 -11.30 3.72
C LEU A 177 13.03 -11.77 4.48
N THR A 178 14.11 -10.98 4.42
CA THR A 178 15.36 -11.31 5.13
C THR A 178 15.15 -11.24 6.64
N THR A 179 14.51 -10.18 7.15
CA THR A 179 14.23 -10.04 8.58
C THR A 179 13.29 -11.15 9.07
N PHE A 180 12.26 -11.47 8.30
CA PHE A 180 11.36 -12.59 8.59
C PHE A 180 12.13 -13.93 8.67
N SER A 181 13.01 -14.20 7.71
CA SER A 181 13.80 -15.44 7.68
C SER A 181 14.75 -15.57 8.88
N ILE A 182 15.40 -14.47 9.30
CA ILE A 182 16.28 -14.45 10.47
C ILE A 182 15.48 -14.67 11.76
N ASN A 183 14.31 -14.06 11.89
CA ASN A 183 13.43 -14.25 13.03
C ASN A 183 12.95 -15.73 13.15
N MET A 184 12.66 -16.36 12.00
CA MET A 184 12.27 -17.79 11.97
C MET A 184 13.42 -18.73 12.38
N MET A 185 14.67 -18.33 12.18
CA MET A 185 15.85 -19.12 12.61
C MET A 185 16.17 -18.96 14.11
N GLY A 186 15.41 -18.14 14.84
CA GLY A 186 15.59 -17.93 16.27
C GLY A 186 16.71 -16.92 16.63
N ASP A 187 17.39 -16.34 15.65
CA ASP A 187 18.47 -15.36 15.84
C ASP A 187 17.97 -13.89 15.90
N GLY A 188 16.67 -13.69 16.09
CA GLY A 188 16.02 -12.37 16.09
C GLY A 188 16.52 -11.49 17.23
N SER A 189 17.36 -10.50 16.89
CA SER A 189 17.80 -9.47 17.84
C SER A 189 16.81 -8.31 17.88
N LYS A 190 16.68 -7.62 19.05
CA LYS A 190 15.84 -6.42 19.19
C LYS A 190 16.11 -5.34 18.11
N PRO A 191 17.37 -5.04 17.70
CA PRO A 191 17.63 -4.11 16.60
C PRO A 191 17.02 -4.53 15.27
N LEU A 192 16.98 -5.83 14.97
CA LEU A 192 16.43 -6.33 13.73
C LEU A 192 14.89 -6.16 13.68
N ALA A 193 14.21 -6.40 14.80
CA ALA A 193 12.78 -6.15 14.92
C ALA A 193 12.42 -4.65 14.74
N ILE A 194 13.29 -3.74 15.19
CA ILE A 194 13.12 -2.31 14.96
C ILE A 194 13.25 -1.99 13.47
N LEU A 195 14.28 -2.51 12.80
CA LEU A 195 14.48 -2.31 11.35
C LEU A 195 13.31 -2.85 10.53
N GLU A 196 12.79 -4.02 10.88
CA GLU A 196 11.60 -4.60 10.25
C GLU A 196 10.41 -3.65 10.30
N ASN A 197 10.16 -3.05 11.45
CA ASN A 197 9.03 -2.15 11.65
C ASN A 197 9.21 -0.75 11.01
N LEU A 198 10.41 -0.37 10.57
CA LEU A 198 10.65 0.88 9.85
C LEU A 198 10.24 0.82 8.37
N PHE A 199 10.20 -0.37 7.78
CA PHE A 199 9.81 -0.53 6.38
C PHE A 199 8.36 -1.01 6.27
N PRO A 200 7.57 -0.49 5.31
CA PRO A 200 6.16 -0.89 5.16
C PRO A 200 5.98 -2.38 4.91
N LEU A 201 6.85 -2.98 4.08
CA LEU A 201 6.78 -4.41 3.80
C LEU A 201 7.44 -5.26 4.89
N GLY A 202 8.35 -4.71 5.67
CA GLY A 202 8.84 -5.34 6.89
C GLY A 202 7.73 -5.51 7.91
N GLN A 203 6.96 -4.46 8.19
CA GLN A 203 5.76 -4.55 9.04
C GLN A 203 4.76 -5.59 8.51
N TRP A 204 4.62 -5.69 7.19
CA TRP A 204 3.75 -6.66 6.55
C TRP A 204 4.26 -8.11 6.78
N PHE A 205 5.56 -8.38 6.64
CA PHE A 205 6.15 -9.69 6.94
C PHE A 205 6.04 -10.04 8.43
N GLY A 206 6.20 -9.06 9.32
CA GLY A 206 6.00 -9.25 10.74
C GLY A 206 4.59 -9.72 11.13
N ILE A 207 3.55 -9.43 10.32
CA ILE A 207 2.20 -9.97 10.52
C ILE A 207 2.18 -11.51 10.33
N MET A 208 3.09 -12.07 9.57
CA MET A 208 3.19 -13.50 9.34
C MET A 208 3.86 -14.26 10.50
N ASN A 209 4.52 -13.55 11.41
CA ASN A 209 5.21 -14.11 12.55
C ASN A 209 4.29 -14.06 13.79
N GLU A 210 3.76 -15.20 14.21
CA GLU A 210 2.77 -15.29 15.31
C GLU A 210 3.38 -14.98 16.69
N ASP A 211 4.69 -15.18 16.84
CA ASP A 211 5.44 -14.98 18.11
C ASP A 211 5.98 -13.55 18.28
N ASP A 212 5.41 -12.57 17.58
CA ASP A 212 5.99 -11.26 17.50
C ASP A 212 5.79 -10.43 18.79
N ALA A 213 6.91 -9.91 19.29
CA ALA A 213 6.99 -9.08 20.50
C ALA A 213 6.26 -7.73 20.37
N VAL A 214 5.81 -7.34 19.15
CA VAL A 214 5.16 -6.07 18.91
C VAL A 214 3.65 -6.24 18.76
N PRO A 215 2.85 -5.70 19.68
CA PRO A 215 1.40 -5.84 19.63
C PRO A 215 0.81 -5.15 18.38
N PHE A 216 -0.24 -5.72 17.86
CA PHE A 216 -0.96 -5.29 16.67
C PHE A 216 -1.30 -3.79 16.62
N TYR A 217 -1.82 -3.25 17.72
CA TYR A 217 -2.18 -1.80 17.78
C TYR A 217 -0.94 -0.90 17.65
N ALA A 218 0.22 -1.32 18.16
CA ALA A 218 1.45 -0.56 18.03
C ALA A 218 1.93 -0.48 16.57
N ARG A 219 1.78 -1.54 15.80
CA ARG A 219 2.11 -1.55 14.36
C ARG A 219 1.21 -0.63 13.55
N ILE A 220 -0.11 -0.64 13.81
CA ILE A 220 -1.04 0.28 13.13
C ILE A 220 -0.68 1.73 13.47
N ILE A 221 -0.46 2.04 14.76
CA ILE A 221 -0.05 3.38 15.18
C ILE A 221 1.23 3.79 14.48
N LEU A 222 2.24 2.90 14.43
CA LEU A 222 3.51 3.17 13.78
C LEU A 222 3.33 3.40 12.27
N ALA A 223 2.55 2.59 11.58
CA ALA A 223 2.27 2.76 10.16
C ALA A 223 1.61 4.12 9.86
N VAL A 224 0.63 4.52 10.67
CA VAL A 224 -0.05 5.82 10.53
C VAL A 224 0.91 6.98 10.83
N LEU A 225 1.71 6.88 11.90
CA LEU A 225 2.71 7.90 12.24
C LEU A 225 3.75 8.06 11.13
N MET A 226 4.27 6.95 10.61
CA MET A 226 5.24 6.98 9.50
C MET A 226 4.63 7.54 8.21
N ALA A 227 3.39 7.21 7.88
CA ALA A 227 2.67 7.82 6.77
C ALA A 227 2.52 9.34 6.95
N ALA A 228 2.20 9.79 8.18
CA ALA A 228 2.11 11.21 8.51
C ALA A 228 3.48 11.92 8.37
N VAL A 229 4.55 11.33 8.90
CA VAL A 229 5.92 11.86 8.77
C VAL A 229 6.32 12.00 7.30
N VAL A 230 6.12 10.96 6.50
CA VAL A 230 6.41 11.00 5.05
C VAL A 230 5.61 12.11 4.35
N THR A 231 4.34 12.26 4.72
CA THR A 231 3.47 13.30 4.16
C THR A 231 3.99 14.71 4.50
N VAL A 232 4.39 14.95 5.76
CA VAL A 232 4.94 16.24 6.21
C VAL A 232 6.25 16.54 5.50
N VAL A 233 7.17 15.58 5.48
CA VAL A 233 8.48 15.73 4.79
C VAL A 233 8.29 15.97 3.29
N GLY A 234 7.37 15.25 2.67
CA GLY A 234 7.00 15.46 1.26
C GLY A 234 6.52 16.88 0.99
N LYS A 235 5.62 17.41 1.81
CA LYS A 235 5.10 18.78 1.71
C LYS A 235 6.19 19.85 1.90
N LEU A 236 7.02 19.71 2.91
CA LEU A 236 8.08 20.69 3.19
C LEU A 236 9.09 20.79 2.05
N ARG A 237 9.46 19.68 1.45
CA ARG A 237 10.42 19.66 0.33
C ARG A 237 9.85 20.20 -0.98
N ILE A 238 8.54 20.03 -1.21
CA ILE A 238 7.88 20.56 -2.40
C ILE A 238 7.77 22.09 -2.32
N ASN A 239 7.45 22.65 -1.17
CA ASN A 239 7.35 24.10 -0.98
C ASN A 239 8.70 24.85 -1.17
N LYS A 240 9.83 24.23 -0.80
CA LYS A 240 11.16 24.83 -1.00
C LYS A 240 11.55 25.00 -2.48
N ARG A 241 10.94 24.24 -3.40
CA ARG A 241 11.21 24.33 -4.84
C ARG A 241 10.48 25.47 -5.54
N GLN A 242 9.59 26.19 -4.87
CA GLN A 242 8.92 27.38 -5.43
C GLN A 242 9.83 28.62 -5.41
N LEU A 243 10.93 28.58 -4.67
CA LEU A 243 11.83 29.71 -4.46
C LEU A 243 13.08 29.67 -5.35
N THR A 244 13.19 28.69 -6.23
CA THR A 244 14.24 28.54 -7.25
C THR A 244 13.63 28.19 -8.60
#